data_474bc59122097e5d5ffca22a54e4d1df
#
_entry.id   474bc59122097e5d5ffca22a54e4d1df
#
_cell.length_a   1.000
_cell.length_b   1.000
_cell.length_c   1.000
_cell.angle_alpha   90.00
_cell.angle_beta   90.00
_cell.angle_gamma   90.00
#
_symmetry.space_group_name_H-M   'P 1'
#
loop_
_entity.id
_entity.type
_entity.pdbx_description
1 polymer ?
#
loop_
_entity_poly.entity_id
_entity_poly.type
_entity_poly.pdbx_seq_one_letter_code
_entity_poly.pdbx_strand_id
1 'polypeptide(L)'
;YTPGVGHWLGESFNKIAPGANVFFVATGGPQTGIALTKSAVDKIAFTGSTATGKKIAATCAENLTPVLMECGGTDPAIIDRDCNIAEAAEAVLWGAMANAGQTCVGIERVYVHEEIADRFIEAIKERASKIVAGRDYGAATMPKQLQVIDAHIRDAADRGAEFLVGDVNSVQPPYVHPTIMLNVPEDSLAVAEETFGPTLTIKRVASMTEAITLANASSYGLAASVWSKRHGKMIASQLHCGMVSVNSVLAFTATPTMPFGGVKQSGYGRIHGPEGLREFTYTRAVVAKRFSIPLVFTTFDRKPSVERFIKRFINLLNR
;
A
#
# COMPACT_ATOMS: atom_id res chain seq x y z
N TYR A 1 -2.93 -3.09 20.06
CA TYR A 1 -1.66 -3.42 20.70
C TYR A 1 -0.89 -2.17 21.16
N THR A 2 -1.13 -1.01 20.55
CA THR A 2 -0.48 0.26 20.87
C THR A 2 -1.50 1.37 21.21
N PRO A 3 -2.39 1.20 22.21
CA PRO A 3 -3.48 2.14 22.49
C PRO A 3 -2.99 3.50 22.99
N GLY A 4 -1.78 3.57 23.57
CA GLY A 4 -1.23 4.79 24.16
C GLY A 4 -1.11 5.95 23.16
N VAL A 5 -0.73 5.67 21.91
CA VAL A 5 -0.66 6.72 20.88
C VAL A 5 -2.05 7.28 20.56
N GLY A 6 -3.06 6.42 20.46
CA GLY A 6 -4.43 6.83 20.24
C GLY A 6 -4.95 7.72 21.37
N HIS A 7 -4.74 7.33 22.62
CA HIS A 7 -5.11 8.12 23.80
C HIS A 7 -4.40 9.48 23.80
N TRP A 8 -3.09 9.50 23.56
CA TRP A 8 -2.32 10.75 23.49
C TRP A 8 -2.87 11.70 22.40
N LEU A 9 -3.23 11.17 21.22
CA LEU A 9 -3.84 11.97 20.14
C LEU A 9 -5.18 12.56 20.58
N GLY A 10 -6.06 11.76 21.21
CA GLY A 10 -7.35 12.21 21.72
C GLY A 10 -7.21 13.30 22.77
N GLU A 11 -6.32 13.11 23.75
CA GLU A 11 -6.04 14.10 24.78
C GLU A 11 -5.45 15.40 24.20
N SER A 12 -4.51 15.29 23.25
CA SER A 12 -3.90 16.45 22.60
C SER A 12 -4.92 17.24 21.81
N PHE A 13 -5.80 16.57 21.06
CA PHE A 13 -6.88 17.24 20.34
C PHE A 13 -7.83 17.98 21.28
N ASN A 14 -8.24 17.34 22.37
CA ASN A 14 -9.15 17.96 23.36
C ASN A 14 -8.53 19.17 24.07
N LYS A 15 -7.21 19.21 24.24
CA LYS A 15 -6.50 20.39 24.76
C LYS A 15 -6.52 21.57 23.80
N ILE A 16 -6.44 21.30 22.49
CA ILE A 16 -6.39 22.34 21.44
C ILE A 16 -7.80 22.85 21.10
N ALA A 17 -8.79 21.94 21.07
CA ALA A 17 -10.17 22.23 20.70
C ALA A 17 -11.16 21.77 21.79
N PRO A 18 -11.12 22.37 22.99
CA PRO A 18 -11.97 21.96 24.11
C PRO A 18 -13.45 22.17 23.77
N GLY A 19 -14.25 21.13 24.00
CA GLY A 19 -15.72 21.17 23.77
C GLY A 19 -16.15 21.02 22.29
N ALA A 20 -15.24 20.84 21.34
CA ALA A 20 -15.59 20.64 19.94
C ALA A 20 -16.35 19.33 19.69
N ASN A 21 -16.10 18.29 20.50
CA ASN A 21 -16.73 16.97 20.40
C ASN A 21 -16.72 16.37 18.97
N VAL A 22 -15.61 16.55 18.26
CA VAL A 22 -15.47 16.13 16.86
C VAL A 22 -14.43 15.03 16.64
N PHE A 23 -13.66 14.70 17.68
CA PHE A 23 -12.61 13.67 17.61
C PHE A 23 -12.68 12.77 18.85
N PHE A 24 -12.88 11.48 18.62
CA PHE A 24 -12.99 10.47 19.67
C PHE A 24 -12.05 9.30 19.38
N VAL A 25 -11.44 8.76 20.41
CA VAL A 25 -10.62 7.55 20.35
C VAL A 25 -11.29 6.43 21.14
N ALA A 26 -11.75 5.40 20.46
CA ALA A 26 -12.25 4.18 21.07
C ALA A 26 -11.19 3.07 20.96
N THR A 27 -10.74 2.54 22.10
CA THR A 27 -9.83 1.41 22.16
C THR A 27 -10.58 0.12 22.47
N GLY A 28 -10.10 -1.01 21.90
CA GLY A 28 -10.71 -2.31 22.14
C GLY A 28 -10.21 -3.37 21.19
N GLY A 29 -10.76 -4.55 21.30
CA GLY A 29 -10.50 -5.69 20.43
C GLY A 29 -11.39 -5.70 19.16
N PRO A 30 -11.45 -6.84 18.45
CA PRO A 30 -12.24 -6.98 17.22
C PRO A 30 -13.73 -6.59 17.38
N GLN A 31 -14.31 -6.80 18.57
CA GLN A 31 -15.71 -6.46 18.84
C GLN A 31 -15.99 -4.96 18.74
N THR A 32 -15.03 -4.11 19.16
CA THR A 32 -15.14 -2.65 19.04
C THR A 32 -15.16 -2.25 17.56
N GLY A 33 -14.28 -2.86 16.71
CA GLY A 33 -14.28 -2.65 15.27
C GLY A 33 -15.60 -3.10 14.62
N ILE A 34 -16.12 -4.26 14.97
CA ILE A 34 -17.40 -4.77 14.48
C ILE A 34 -18.55 -3.82 14.88
N ALA A 35 -18.57 -3.33 16.10
CA ALA A 35 -19.59 -2.37 16.53
C ALA A 35 -19.55 -1.07 15.73
N LEU A 36 -18.33 -0.57 15.44
CA LEU A 36 -18.14 0.62 14.62
C LEU A 36 -18.64 0.40 13.18
N THR A 37 -18.32 -0.74 12.55
CA THR A 37 -18.74 -1.03 11.17
C THR A 37 -20.25 -1.20 11.01
N LYS A 38 -20.96 -1.51 12.10
CA LYS A 38 -22.42 -1.65 12.13
C LYS A 38 -23.14 -0.37 12.59
N SER A 39 -22.40 0.63 13.03
CA SER A 39 -22.98 1.90 13.45
C SER A 39 -23.36 2.78 12.26
N ALA A 40 -24.20 3.80 12.51
CA ALA A 40 -24.65 4.75 11.48
C ALA A 40 -23.55 5.81 11.20
N VAL A 41 -22.42 5.39 10.65
CA VAL A 41 -21.34 6.29 10.19
C VAL A 41 -21.45 6.52 8.69
N ASP A 42 -21.11 7.74 8.26
CA ASP A 42 -21.20 8.12 6.85
C ASP A 42 -20.07 7.52 5.98
N LYS A 43 -18.93 7.18 6.58
CA LYS A 43 -17.79 6.55 5.90
C LYS A 43 -16.90 5.82 6.89
N ILE A 44 -16.28 4.75 6.44
CA ILE A 44 -15.23 4.04 7.17
C ILE A 44 -13.92 4.14 6.39
N ALA A 45 -12.84 4.53 7.08
CA ALA A 45 -11.47 4.37 6.61
C ALA A 45 -10.81 3.27 7.45
N PHE A 46 -10.29 2.25 6.78
CA PHE A 46 -9.69 1.09 7.43
C PHE A 46 -8.24 0.94 7.01
N THR A 47 -7.37 0.70 7.99
CA THR A 47 -5.98 0.29 7.77
C THR A 47 -5.74 -1.04 8.48
N GLY A 48 -5.24 -2.05 7.77
CA GLY A 48 -4.94 -3.37 8.34
C GLY A 48 -4.86 -4.47 7.28
N SER A 49 -4.96 -5.75 7.71
CA SER A 49 -4.81 -6.86 6.77
C SER A 49 -5.94 -6.90 5.73
N THR A 50 -5.62 -7.33 4.51
CA THR A 50 -6.57 -7.54 3.41
C THR A 50 -7.74 -8.43 3.82
N ALA A 51 -7.47 -9.50 4.57
CA ALA A 51 -8.52 -10.42 5.04
C ALA A 51 -9.53 -9.73 5.98
N THR A 52 -9.08 -8.83 6.84
CA THR A 52 -9.95 -8.01 7.70
C THR A 52 -10.68 -6.95 6.89
N GLY A 53 -10.00 -6.28 5.96
CA GLY A 53 -10.59 -5.29 5.05
C GLY A 53 -11.78 -5.87 4.27
N LYS A 54 -11.63 -7.07 3.70
CA LYS A 54 -12.72 -7.76 2.99
C LYS A 54 -13.96 -7.99 3.88
N LYS A 55 -13.77 -8.35 5.14
CA LYS A 55 -14.88 -8.53 6.11
C LYS A 55 -15.58 -7.20 6.42
N ILE A 56 -14.79 -6.13 6.60
CA ILE A 56 -15.32 -4.78 6.84
C ILE A 56 -16.11 -4.31 5.62
N ALA A 57 -15.56 -4.45 4.41
CA ALA A 57 -16.25 -4.08 3.18
C ALA A 57 -17.59 -4.82 3.02
N ALA A 58 -17.64 -6.12 3.31
CA ALA A 58 -18.86 -6.90 3.26
C ALA A 58 -19.91 -6.41 4.26
N THR A 59 -19.53 -6.09 5.49
CA THR A 59 -20.45 -5.54 6.51
C THR A 59 -20.95 -4.15 6.11
N CYS A 60 -20.08 -3.28 5.59
CA CYS A 60 -20.45 -1.94 5.15
C CYS A 60 -21.38 -1.96 3.92
N ALA A 61 -21.27 -2.97 3.07
CA ALA A 61 -22.14 -3.14 1.90
C ALA A 61 -23.61 -3.36 2.30
N GLU A 62 -23.90 -3.94 3.48
CA GLU A 62 -25.25 -4.14 3.99
C GLU A 62 -26.01 -2.80 4.17
N ASN A 63 -25.29 -1.73 4.51
CA ASN A 63 -25.82 -0.38 4.74
C ASN A 63 -25.40 0.62 3.67
N LEU A 64 -24.70 0.18 2.60
CA LEU A 64 -24.10 1.03 1.58
C LEU A 64 -23.15 2.09 2.15
N THR A 65 -22.52 1.82 3.30
CA THR A 65 -21.53 2.72 3.89
C THR A 65 -20.26 2.71 3.04
N PRO A 66 -19.83 3.85 2.47
CA PRO A 66 -18.60 3.94 1.70
C PRO A 66 -17.38 3.59 2.53
N VAL A 67 -16.44 2.87 1.94
CA VAL A 67 -15.21 2.45 2.63
C VAL A 67 -13.99 2.91 1.85
N LEU A 68 -12.97 3.37 2.58
CA LEU A 68 -11.61 3.54 2.12
C LEU A 68 -10.79 2.40 2.73
N MET A 69 -10.04 1.68 1.88
CA MET A 69 -9.26 0.50 2.30
C MET A 69 -7.78 0.75 2.08
N GLU A 70 -7.02 0.75 3.17
CA GLU A 70 -5.56 0.75 3.21
C GLU A 70 -5.11 -0.60 3.77
N CYS A 71 -4.74 -1.51 2.86
CA CYS A 71 -4.33 -2.86 3.23
C CYS A 71 -2.82 -3.05 3.03
N GLY A 72 -2.34 -4.25 3.33
CA GLY A 72 -0.93 -4.60 3.22
C GLY A 72 -0.41 -4.65 1.78
N GLY A 73 0.88 -4.92 1.65
CA GLY A 73 1.60 -5.04 0.40
C GLY A 73 2.75 -6.02 0.49
N THR A 74 3.29 -6.42 -0.65
CA THR A 74 4.58 -7.11 -0.80
C THR A 74 5.45 -6.25 -1.70
N ASP A 75 5.86 -5.09 -1.18
CA ASP A 75 6.39 -4.02 -2.02
C ASP A 75 7.76 -4.38 -2.63
N PRO A 76 7.92 -4.26 -3.96
CA PRO A 76 9.17 -4.57 -4.63
C PRO A 76 10.12 -3.37 -4.65
N ALA A 77 11.43 -3.66 -4.56
CA ALA A 77 12.50 -2.78 -4.99
C ALA A 77 13.08 -3.29 -6.31
N ILE A 78 13.08 -2.47 -7.36
CA ILE A 78 13.67 -2.77 -8.67
C ILE A 78 15.01 -2.05 -8.78
N ILE A 79 16.08 -2.82 -8.98
CA ILE A 79 17.47 -2.35 -8.97
C ILE A 79 18.06 -2.49 -10.38
N ASP A 80 18.08 -1.37 -11.11
CA ASP A 80 18.63 -1.30 -12.47
C ASP A 80 20.17 -1.25 -12.43
N ARG A 81 20.81 -1.73 -13.49
CA ARG A 81 22.28 -1.85 -13.61
C ARG A 81 23.04 -0.52 -13.46
N ASP A 82 22.41 0.62 -13.74
CA ASP A 82 23.05 1.93 -13.67
C ASP A 82 22.85 2.66 -12.32
N CYS A 83 22.25 2.01 -11.31
CA CYS A 83 21.97 2.61 -10.01
C CYS A 83 23.24 2.91 -9.19
N ASN A 84 23.10 3.69 -8.13
CA ASN A 84 24.08 3.77 -7.05
C ASN A 84 23.89 2.59 -6.10
N ILE A 85 24.71 1.55 -6.23
CA ILE A 85 24.57 0.30 -5.47
C ILE A 85 24.64 0.54 -3.96
N ALA A 86 25.57 1.36 -3.50
CA ALA A 86 25.77 1.60 -2.06
C ALA A 86 24.54 2.27 -1.43
N GLU A 87 24.00 3.27 -2.09
CA GLU A 87 22.81 3.99 -1.66
C GLU A 87 21.55 3.11 -1.76
N ALA A 88 21.40 2.36 -2.85
CA ALA A 88 20.28 1.45 -3.02
C ALA A 88 20.28 0.35 -1.95
N ALA A 89 21.43 -0.29 -1.68
CA ALA A 89 21.56 -1.33 -0.67
C ALA A 89 21.23 -0.81 0.74
N GLU A 90 21.71 0.38 1.11
CA GLU A 90 21.43 1.01 2.40
C GLU A 90 19.93 1.28 2.57
N ALA A 91 19.33 1.96 1.58
CA ALA A 91 17.95 2.39 1.67
C ALA A 91 16.97 1.20 1.59
N VAL A 92 17.22 0.22 0.71
CA VAL A 92 16.39 -0.99 0.60
C VAL A 92 16.44 -1.79 1.89
N LEU A 93 17.63 -1.97 2.47
CA LEU A 93 17.77 -2.68 3.74
C LEU A 93 17.03 -1.96 4.87
N TRP A 94 17.16 -0.63 4.95
CA TRP A 94 16.39 0.15 5.91
C TRP A 94 14.89 0.01 5.69
N GLY A 95 14.42 0.09 4.44
CA GLY A 95 13.02 -0.07 4.08
C GLY A 95 12.44 -1.45 4.42
N ALA A 96 13.29 -2.49 4.44
CA ALA A 96 12.89 -3.85 4.79
C ALA A 96 12.93 -4.12 6.30
N MET A 97 13.88 -3.52 7.04
CA MET A 97 14.18 -3.89 8.42
C MET A 97 13.65 -2.88 9.45
N ALA A 98 13.42 -1.62 9.07
CA ALA A 98 12.91 -0.60 9.98
C ALA A 98 11.61 -1.04 10.65
N ASN A 99 11.46 -0.73 11.95
CA ASN A 99 10.32 -1.16 12.77
C ASN A 99 10.12 -2.69 12.77
N ALA A 100 11.19 -3.48 12.66
CA ALA A 100 11.14 -4.94 12.50
C ALA A 100 10.33 -5.38 11.26
N GLY A 101 10.37 -4.63 10.16
CA GLY A 101 9.60 -4.90 8.95
C GLY A 101 8.08 -4.71 9.07
N GLN A 102 7.59 -4.24 10.22
CA GLN A 102 6.17 -4.03 10.48
C GLN A 102 5.70 -2.71 9.86
N THR A 103 5.75 -2.64 8.54
CA THR A 103 5.41 -1.44 7.73
C THR A 103 4.71 -1.88 6.47
N CYS A 104 3.49 -1.40 6.23
CA CYS A 104 2.67 -1.80 5.07
C CYS A 104 3.33 -1.50 3.70
N VAL A 105 4.16 -0.46 3.64
CA VAL A 105 4.98 -0.07 2.48
C VAL A 105 6.45 -0.49 2.64
N GLY A 106 6.73 -1.46 3.52
CA GLY A 106 8.06 -2.05 3.70
C GLY A 106 8.51 -2.81 2.45
N ILE A 107 9.81 -2.79 2.16
CA ILE A 107 10.36 -3.56 1.04
C ILE A 107 10.44 -5.03 1.46
N GLU A 108 9.71 -5.91 0.77
CA GLU A 108 9.75 -7.35 1.02
C GLU A 108 10.44 -8.14 -0.09
N ARG A 109 10.51 -7.57 -1.30
CA ARG A 109 11.06 -8.23 -2.50
C ARG A 109 12.04 -7.32 -3.23
N VAL A 110 13.15 -7.88 -3.69
CA VAL A 110 14.13 -7.19 -4.53
C VAL A 110 14.30 -7.93 -5.86
N TYR A 111 14.19 -7.19 -6.96
CA TYR A 111 14.54 -7.64 -8.31
C TYR A 111 15.74 -6.85 -8.78
N VAL A 112 16.92 -7.49 -8.80
CA VAL A 112 18.20 -6.84 -9.14
C VAL A 112 18.72 -7.33 -10.49
N HIS A 113 19.13 -6.40 -11.36
CA HIS A 113 19.73 -6.72 -12.65
C HIS A 113 20.98 -7.58 -12.47
N GLU A 114 21.09 -8.68 -13.22
CA GLU A 114 22.14 -9.68 -13.06
C GLU A 114 23.57 -9.11 -13.17
N GLU A 115 23.81 -8.10 -14.04
CA GLU A 115 25.12 -7.46 -14.21
C GLU A 115 25.69 -6.85 -12.93
N ILE A 116 24.84 -6.48 -11.97
CA ILE A 116 25.26 -5.84 -10.70
C ILE A 116 24.87 -6.64 -9.46
N ALA A 117 24.19 -7.76 -9.65
CA ALA A 117 23.57 -8.52 -8.57
C ALA A 117 24.58 -8.96 -7.50
N ASP A 118 25.75 -9.49 -7.87
CA ASP A 118 26.76 -9.90 -6.90
C ASP A 118 27.23 -8.75 -6.00
N ARG A 119 27.47 -7.59 -6.63
CA ARG A 119 27.90 -6.39 -5.90
C ARG A 119 26.82 -5.85 -4.98
N PHE A 120 25.58 -5.90 -5.41
CA PHE A 120 24.42 -5.46 -4.62
C PHE A 120 24.18 -6.41 -3.44
N ILE A 121 24.21 -7.72 -3.68
CA ILE A 121 24.03 -8.77 -2.66
C ILE A 121 25.11 -8.66 -1.59
N GLU A 122 26.37 -8.49 -1.97
CA GLU A 122 27.47 -8.31 -1.00
C GLU A 122 27.28 -7.03 -0.20
N ALA A 123 26.89 -5.93 -0.83
CA ALA A 123 26.62 -4.67 -0.15
C ALA A 123 25.47 -4.77 0.86
N ILE A 124 24.41 -5.52 0.54
CA ILE A 124 23.29 -5.82 1.46
C ILE A 124 23.78 -6.69 2.63
N LYS A 125 24.53 -7.77 2.35
CA LYS A 125 25.06 -8.71 3.35
C LYS A 125 25.92 -8.02 4.38
N GLU A 126 26.88 -7.21 3.91
CA GLU A 126 27.78 -6.45 4.80
C GLU A 126 27.02 -5.56 5.78
N ARG A 127 25.95 -4.91 5.32
CA ARG A 127 25.14 -4.02 6.15
C ARG A 127 24.22 -4.79 7.09
N ALA A 128 23.53 -5.79 6.56
CA ALA A 128 22.56 -6.58 7.32
C ALA A 128 23.21 -7.35 8.48
N SER A 129 24.46 -7.81 8.31
CA SER A 129 25.21 -8.50 9.36
C SER A 129 25.51 -7.63 10.60
N LYS A 130 25.36 -6.31 10.49
CA LYS A 130 25.58 -5.34 11.59
C LYS A 130 24.30 -5.02 12.35
N ILE A 131 23.14 -5.40 11.83
CA ILE A 131 21.83 -5.12 12.42
C ILE A 131 21.55 -6.12 13.55
N VAL A 132 21.14 -5.62 14.70
CA VAL A 132 20.84 -6.43 15.89
C VAL A 132 19.42 -6.16 16.34
N ALA A 133 18.58 -7.19 16.33
CA ALA A 133 17.23 -7.14 16.88
C ALA A 133 17.27 -6.76 18.37
N GLY A 134 16.38 -5.90 18.82
CA GLY A 134 16.34 -5.35 20.17
C GLY A 134 17.25 -4.13 20.39
N ARG A 135 18.21 -3.86 19.49
CA ARG A 135 19.02 -2.65 19.49
C ARG A 135 18.61 -1.68 18.36
N ASP A 136 18.56 -2.16 17.13
CA ASP A 136 18.33 -1.33 15.94
C ASP A 136 16.87 -1.28 15.55
N TYR A 137 16.09 -2.25 15.96
CA TYR A 137 14.62 -2.26 15.90
C TYR A 137 14.02 -3.07 17.06
N GLY A 138 12.74 -2.81 17.36
CA GLY A 138 12.02 -3.41 18.48
C GLY A 138 11.51 -4.83 18.21
N ALA A 139 10.73 -5.33 19.16
CA ALA A 139 10.05 -6.62 19.08
C ALA A 139 8.90 -6.63 18.08
N ALA A 140 8.48 -7.82 17.64
CA ALA A 140 7.20 -7.99 16.95
C ALA A 140 6.05 -7.61 17.89
N THR A 141 5.16 -6.73 17.41
CA THR A 141 4.07 -6.18 18.22
C THR A 141 2.99 -7.23 18.53
N MET A 142 2.77 -8.17 17.63
CA MET A 142 1.73 -9.20 17.75
C MET A 142 2.33 -10.61 17.78
N PRO A 143 2.06 -11.42 18.83
CA PRO A 143 2.54 -12.80 18.88
C PRO A 143 2.12 -13.65 17.66
N LYS A 144 0.93 -13.40 17.12
CA LYS A 144 0.46 -14.12 15.92
C LYS A 144 1.33 -13.81 14.69
N GLN A 145 1.91 -12.61 14.60
CA GLN A 145 2.77 -12.24 13.48
C GLN A 145 4.07 -13.05 13.45
N LEU A 146 4.61 -13.42 14.63
CA LEU A 146 5.78 -14.31 14.72
C LEU A 146 5.52 -15.66 14.04
N GLN A 147 4.30 -16.20 14.15
CA GLN A 147 3.92 -17.45 13.50
C GLN A 147 3.85 -17.32 11.97
N VAL A 148 3.37 -16.17 11.46
CA VAL A 148 3.33 -15.89 10.02
C VAL A 148 4.76 -15.79 9.48
N ILE A 149 5.62 -15.02 10.14
CA ILE A 149 7.02 -14.85 9.74
C ILE A 149 7.77 -16.20 9.74
N ASP A 150 7.60 -17.00 10.78
CA ASP A 150 8.22 -18.34 10.88
C ASP A 150 7.74 -19.25 9.75
N ALA A 151 6.44 -19.27 9.47
CA ALA A 151 5.87 -20.06 8.39
C ALA A 151 6.42 -19.67 7.00
N HIS A 152 6.55 -18.37 6.73
CA HIS A 152 7.10 -17.85 5.47
C HIS A 152 8.59 -18.20 5.31
N ILE A 153 9.38 -18.06 6.37
CA ILE A 153 10.81 -18.44 6.35
C ILE A 153 10.98 -19.94 6.10
N ARG A 154 10.15 -20.80 6.74
CA ARG A 154 10.21 -22.26 6.56
C ARG A 154 9.73 -22.67 5.17
N ASP A 155 8.62 -22.10 4.67
CA ASP A 155 8.17 -22.37 3.30
C ASP A 155 9.27 -22.05 2.27
N ALA A 156 9.94 -20.91 2.42
CA ALA A 156 11.05 -20.54 1.54
C ALA A 156 12.21 -21.54 1.65
N ALA A 157 12.59 -21.95 2.87
CA ALA A 157 13.66 -22.94 3.10
C ALA A 157 13.32 -24.29 2.48
N ASP A 158 12.10 -24.80 2.71
CA ASP A 158 11.62 -26.09 2.17
C ASP A 158 11.59 -26.10 0.63
N ARG A 159 11.47 -24.91 0.01
CA ARG A 159 11.53 -24.72 -1.44
C ARG A 159 12.93 -24.43 -1.98
N GLY A 160 13.95 -24.52 -1.14
CA GLY A 160 15.36 -24.41 -1.53
C GLY A 160 15.93 -23.00 -1.53
N ALA A 161 15.33 -22.05 -0.79
CA ALA A 161 15.89 -20.73 -0.60
C ALA A 161 17.28 -20.80 0.06
N GLU A 162 18.20 -19.95 -0.39
CA GLU A 162 19.50 -19.77 0.22
C GLU A 162 19.46 -18.59 1.20
N PHE A 163 19.93 -18.80 2.43
CA PHE A 163 20.01 -17.73 3.43
C PHE A 163 21.30 -16.93 3.28
N LEU A 164 21.17 -15.67 2.89
CA LEU A 164 22.27 -14.72 2.86
C LEU A 164 22.60 -14.21 4.26
N VAL A 165 21.57 -13.96 5.06
CA VAL A 165 21.60 -13.52 6.48
C VAL A 165 20.44 -14.19 7.19
N GLY A 166 20.64 -14.58 8.45
CA GLY A 166 19.66 -15.33 9.23
C GLY A 166 19.55 -16.79 8.80
N ASP A 167 18.58 -17.48 9.32
CA ASP A 167 18.27 -18.89 9.03
C ASP A 167 16.81 -19.23 9.44
N VAL A 168 16.45 -20.51 9.40
CA VAL A 168 15.13 -21.02 9.80
C VAL A 168 14.80 -20.79 11.30
N ASN A 169 15.78 -20.42 12.12
CA ASN A 169 15.61 -20.13 13.54
C ASN A 169 15.67 -18.62 13.85
N SER A 170 15.56 -17.77 12.84
CA SER A 170 15.61 -16.30 13.01
C SER A 170 14.47 -15.75 13.85
N VAL A 171 13.36 -16.47 14.00
CA VAL A 171 12.26 -16.09 14.91
C VAL A 171 12.58 -16.55 16.33
N GLN A 172 12.93 -15.59 17.18
CA GLN A 172 13.25 -15.78 18.60
C GLN A 172 12.39 -14.84 19.47
N PRO A 173 11.19 -15.26 19.84
CA PRO A 173 10.24 -14.38 20.51
C PRO A 173 10.84 -13.61 21.71
N PRO A 174 10.59 -12.30 21.88
CA PRO A 174 9.65 -11.50 21.05
C PRO A 174 10.29 -10.89 19.79
N TYR A 175 11.53 -11.24 19.47
CA TYR A 175 12.30 -10.69 18.35
C TYR A 175 12.29 -11.61 17.13
N VAL A 176 12.54 -11.01 15.98
CA VAL A 176 12.89 -11.69 14.73
C VAL A 176 14.23 -11.12 14.28
N HIS A 177 15.21 -11.96 14.00
CA HIS A 177 16.51 -11.52 13.47
C HIS A 177 16.40 -11.20 11.97
N PRO A 178 17.22 -10.26 11.44
CA PRO A 178 17.24 -9.96 10.01
C PRO A 178 17.39 -11.23 9.19
N THR A 179 16.50 -11.44 8.23
CA THR A 179 16.51 -12.65 7.39
C THR A 179 16.43 -12.27 5.93
N ILE A 180 17.49 -12.58 5.18
CA ILE A 180 17.57 -12.27 3.75
C ILE A 180 17.78 -13.57 2.98
N MET A 181 16.89 -13.82 2.03
CA MET A 181 16.80 -15.06 1.28
C MET A 181 17.01 -14.82 -0.21
N LEU A 182 17.78 -15.69 -0.84
CA LEU A 182 18.02 -15.70 -2.29
C LEU A 182 17.29 -16.89 -2.94
N ASN A 183 17.02 -16.78 -4.22
CA ASN A 183 16.46 -17.87 -5.04
C ASN A 183 15.10 -18.40 -4.52
N VAL A 184 14.33 -17.56 -3.86
CA VAL A 184 12.97 -17.90 -3.40
C VAL A 184 12.04 -17.96 -4.61
N PRO A 185 11.28 -19.06 -4.79
CA PRO A 185 10.28 -19.15 -5.87
C PRO A 185 9.17 -18.11 -5.71
N GLU A 186 8.64 -17.61 -6.84
CA GLU A 186 7.62 -16.53 -6.85
C GLU A 186 6.28 -16.97 -6.20
N ASP A 187 6.01 -18.25 -6.10
CA ASP A 187 4.84 -18.85 -5.44
C ASP A 187 5.09 -19.26 -3.99
N SER A 188 6.27 -18.97 -3.43
CA SER A 188 6.54 -19.12 -2.00
C SER A 188 5.74 -18.09 -1.20
N LEU A 189 5.34 -18.46 0.02
CA LEU A 189 4.64 -17.56 0.95
C LEU A 189 5.43 -16.27 1.19
N ALA A 190 6.75 -16.35 1.29
CA ALA A 190 7.63 -15.19 1.49
C ALA A 190 7.68 -14.19 0.33
N VAL A 191 7.11 -14.52 -0.84
CA VAL A 191 7.02 -13.65 -2.03
C VAL A 191 5.58 -13.32 -2.36
N ALA A 192 4.67 -14.32 -2.26
CA ALA A 192 3.27 -14.21 -2.68
C ALA A 192 2.38 -13.52 -1.64
N GLU A 193 2.72 -13.62 -0.34
CA GLU A 193 1.96 -13.07 0.78
C GLU A 193 2.79 -12.05 1.57
N GLU A 194 2.12 -11.10 2.21
CA GLU A 194 2.75 -10.11 3.09
C GLU A 194 3.35 -10.79 4.32
N THR A 195 4.66 -10.67 4.52
CA THR A 195 5.35 -11.24 5.69
C THR A 195 5.25 -10.32 6.90
N PHE A 196 5.30 -9.01 6.71
CA PHE A 196 5.23 -7.99 7.77
C PHE A 196 6.24 -8.26 8.90
N GLY A 197 7.46 -8.56 8.49
CA GLY A 197 8.59 -8.91 9.35
C GLY A 197 9.93 -8.46 8.76
N PRO A 198 11.06 -8.53 9.52
CA PRO A 198 12.37 -8.11 9.05
C PRO A 198 12.97 -9.16 8.11
N THR A 199 12.26 -9.44 7.01
CA THR A 199 12.62 -10.41 5.98
C THR A 199 12.72 -9.73 4.63
N LEU A 200 13.60 -10.23 3.76
CA LEU A 200 13.79 -9.71 2.41
C LEU A 200 14.12 -10.85 1.46
N THR A 201 13.45 -10.91 0.33
CA THR A 201 13.80 -11.82 -0.76
C THR A 201 14.53 -11.07 -1.87
N ILE A 202 15.59 -11.65 -2.44
CA ILE A 202 16.36 -11.06 -3.54
C ILE A 202 16.43 -12.04 -4.70
N LYS A 203 15.98 -11.58 -5.86
CA LYS A 203 16.01 -12.32 -7.11
C LYS A 203 16.80 -11.57 -8.16
N ARG A 204 17.68 -12.30 -8.86
CA ARG A 204 18.38 -11.83 -10.05
C ARG A 204 17.42 -11.84 -11.23
N VAL A 205 17.49 -10.81 -12.06
CA VAL A 205 16.71 -10.69 -13.30
C VAL A 205 17.61 -10.31 -14.47
N ALA A 206 17.35 -10.87 -15.64
CA ALA A 206 18.11 -10.59 -16.84
C ALA A 206 17.77 -9.22 -17.46
N SER A 207 16.62 -8.65 -17.13
CA SER A 207 16.19 -7.36 -17.67
C SER A 207 15.20 -6.64 -16.75
N MET A 208 15.06 -5.33 -16.95
CA MET A 208 14.04 -4.54 -16.24
C MET A 208 12.62 -4.90 -16.68
N THR A 209 12.43 -5.42 -17.90
CA THR A 209 11.13 -5.95 -18.34
C THR A 209 10.70 -7.16 -17.50
N GLU A 210 11.63 -8.07 -17.23
CA GLU A 210 11.38 -9.20 -16.33
C GLU A 210 11.06 -8.72 -14.90
N ALA A 211 11.86 -7.78 -14.36
CA ALA A 211 11.60 -7.19 -13.04
C ALA A 211 10.21 -6.60 -12.93
N ILE A 212 9.78 -5.81 -13.93
CA ILE A 212 8.45 -5.20 -13.98
C ILE A 212 7.36 -6.28 -14.06
N THR A 213 7.57 -7.33 -14.86
CA THR A 213 6.62 -8.44 -15.02
C THR A 213 6.41 -9.15 -13.67
N LEU A 214 7.49 -9.52 -12.99
CA LEU A 214 7.45 -10.19 -11.69
C LEU A 214 6.85 -9.28 -10.59
N ALA A 215 7.24 -8.00 -10.56
CA ALA A 215 6.66 -7.05 -9.62
C ALA A 215 5.14 -6.91 -9.79
N ASN A 216 4.68 -6.85 -11.04
CA ASN A 216 3.26 -6.69 -11.38
C ASN A 216 2.44 -7.99 -11.21
N ALA A 217 3.06 -9.16 -11.16
CA ALA A 217 2.39 -10.44 -10.98
C ALA A 217 1.79 -10.60 -9.56
N SER A 218 2.28 -9.85 -8.57
CA SER A 218 1.71 -9.87 -7.21
C SER A 218 0.23 -9.50 -7.22
N SER A 219 -0.52 -10.15 -6.33
CA SER A 219 -1.91 -9.78 -6.03
C SER A 219 -2.03 -8.44 -5.31
N TYR A 220 -0.94 -7.95 -4.73
CA TYR A 220 -0.83 -6.65 -4.07
C TYR A 220 -0.36 -5.55 -5.03
N GLY A 221 -0.49 -4.31 -4.60
CA GLY A 221 -0.05 -3.15 -5.36
C GLY A 221 -0.11 -1.88 -4.50
N LEU A 222 0.56 -1.90 -3.32
CA LEU A 222 0.58 -0.73 -2.44
C LEU A 222 1.63 0.26 -2.92
N ALA A 223 2.90 -0.10 -2.85
CA ALA A 223 3.96 0.76 -3.32
C ALA A 223 5.10 -0.03 -4.01
N ALA A 224 6.08 0.70 -4.53
CA ALA A 224 7.31 0.18 -5.08
C ALA A 224 8.46 1.19 -4.95
N SER A 225 9.69 0.68 -5.02
CA SER A 225 10.91 1.49 -5.10
C SER A 225 11.68 1.14 -6.37
N VAL A 226 12.18 2.13 -7.10
CA VAL A 226 12.96 1.93 -8.34
C VAL A 226 14.28 2.65 -8.23
N TRP A 227 15.37 1.93 -8.45
CA TRP A 227 16.73 2.44 -8.40
C TRP A 227 17.37 2.43 -9.77
N SER A 228 17.45 3.58 -10.43
CA SER A 228 18.03 3.78 -11.76
C SER A 228 18.37 5.24 -11.97
N LYS A 229 19.51 5.52 -12.58
CA LYS A 229 19.90 6.90 -12.94
C LYS A 229 19.16 7.43 -14.16
N ARG A 230 18.88 6.56 -15.14
CA ARG A 230 18.36 6.98 -16.46
C ARG A 230 16.91 6.60 -16.68
N HIS A 231 16.49 5.42 -16.19
CA HIS A 231 15.21 4.81 -16.58
C HIS A 231 14.17 4.80 -15.46
N GLY A 232 14.50 5.36 -14.27
CA GLY A 232 13.66 5.24 -13.07
C GLY A 232 12.21 5.64 -13.28
N LYS A 233 11.93 6.79 -13.91
CA LYS A 233 10.55 7.24 -14.20
C LYS A 233 9.84 6.35 -15.21
N MET A 234 10.55 5.84 -16.22
CA MET A 234 10.00 4.95 -17.23
C MET A 234 9.64 3.60 -16.62
N ILE A 235 10.49 3.03 -15.76
CA ILE A 235 10.20 1.79 -15.04
C ILE A 235 9.02 2.03 -14.10
N ALA A 236 9.02 3.11 -13.32
CA ALA A 236 7.95 3.47 -12.40
C ALA A 236 6.58 3.57 -13.07
N SER A 237 6.51 4.13 -14.29
CA SER A 237 5.24 4.26 -15.04
C SER A 237 4.63 2.94 -15.52
N GLN A 238 5.37 1.84 -15.46
CA GLN A 238 4.91 0.50 -15.86
C GLN A 238 4.53 -0.38 -14.67
N LEU A 239 4.69 0.10 -13.43
CA LEU A 239 4.35 -0.65 -12.22
C LEU A 239 2.87 -0.45 -11.85
N HIS A 240 2.20 -1.55 -11.56
CA HIS A 240 0.78 -1.57 -11.19
C HIS A 240 0.62 -1.49 -9.66
N CYS A 241 1.03 -0.38 -9.08
CA CYS A 241 0.88 -0.06 -7.66
C CYS A 241 0.41 1.39 -7.49
N GLY A 242 -0.01 1.73 -6.28
CA GLY A 242 -0.53 3.05 -5.99
C GLY A 242 0.53 4.13 -5.87
N MET A 243 1.75 3.76 -5.47
CA MET A 243 2.84 4.70 -5.18
C MET A 243 4.19 4.15 -5.64
N VAL A 244 5.06 5.03 -6.15
CA VAL A 244 6.43 4.65 -6.52
C VAL A 244 7.42 5.72 -6.09
N SER A 245 8.48 5.29 -5.40
CA SER A 245 9.66 6.13 -5.14
C SER A 245 10.76 5.82 -6.17
N VAL A 246 11.41 6.84 -6.71
CA VAL A 246 12.56 6.68 -7.61
C VAL A 246 13.80 7.18 -6.90
N ASN A 247 14.83 6.31 -6.82
CA ASN A 247 16.08 6.52 -6.07
C ASN A 247 15.83 6.93 -4.61
N SER A 248 14.81 6.32 -4.01
CA SER A 248 14.42 6.54 -2.63
C SER A 248 13.52 5.37 -2.18
N VAL A 249 13.35 5.20 -0.88
CA VAL A 249 12.33 4.33 -0.28
C VAL A 249 11.37 5.19 0.53
N LEU A 250 10.10 4.83 0.54
CA LEU A 250 9.05 5.43 1.40
C LEU A 250 8.90 6.98 1.30
N ALA A 251 9.50 7.64 0.30
CA ALA A 251 9.47 9.12 0.19
C ALA A 251 8.04 9.68 0.07
N PHE A 252 7.12 8.92 -0.50
CA PHE A 252 5.69 9.29 -0.61
C PHE A 252 5.00 9.37 0.75
N THR A 253 5.46 8.65 1.79
CA THR A 253 4.87 8.71 3.14
C THR A 253 5.13 10.04 3.83
N ALA A 254 6.28 10.66 3.54
CA ALA A 254 6.69 11.95 4.09
C ALA A 254 6.20 13.16 3.28
N THR A 255 5.40 12.93 2.24
CA THR A 255 4.92 13.98 1.34
C THR A 255 3.39 14.13 1.44
N PRO A 256 2.86 14.94 2.39
CA PRO A 256 1.41 15.00 2.67
C PRO A 256 0.56 15.51 1.50
N THR A 257 1.17 16.14 0.50
CA THR A 257 0.50 16.63 -0.70
C THR A 257 0.33 15.58 -1.80
N MET A 258 0.98 14.43 -1.66
CA MET A 258 0.85 13.32 -2.61
C MET A 258 -0.23 12.34 -2.14
N PRO A 259 -1.10 11.85 -3.03
CA PRO A 259 -2.09 10.83 -2.67
C PRO A 259 -1.38 9.54 -2.24
N PHE A 260 -1.79 9.00 -1.09
CA PHE A 260 -1.30 7.74 -0.56
C PHE A 260 -2.40 6.68 -0.67
N GLY A 261 -2.07 5.47 -1.12
CA GLY A 261 -2.99 4.34 -1.19
C GLY A 261 -2.65 3.35 -2.29
N GLY A 262 -3.16 2.13 -2.12
CA GLY A 262 -2.90 0.99 -2.98
C GLY A 262 -3.89 0.79 -4.12
N VAL A 263 -3.64 -0.29 -4.86
CA VAL A 263 -4.54 -0.90 -5.85
C VAL A 263 -4.57 -2.41 -5.62
N LYS A 264 -5.38 -3.16 -6.35
CA LYS A 264 -5.54 -4.61 -6.23
C LYS A 264 -5.96 -5.00 -4.79
N GLN A 265 -5.32 -6.01 -4.18
CA GLN A 265 -5.62 -6.44 -2.82
C GLN A 265 -5.05 -5.52 -1.73
N SER A 266 -4.22 -4.54 -2.10
CA SER A 266 -3.76 -3.47 -1.19
C SER A 266 -4.83 -2.41 -0.91
N GLY A 267 -5.99 -2.51 -1.54
CA GLY A 267 -7.14 -1.69 -1.22
C GLY A 267 -7.51 -0.68 -2.28
N TYR A 268 -8.29 0.33 -1.89
CA TYR A 268 -8.80 1.37 -2.77
C TYR A 268 -9.15 2.64 -1.98
N GLY A 269 -9.29 3.76 -2.70
CA GLY A 269 -9.36 5.10 -2.13
C GLY A 269 -7.97 5.70 -1.98
N ARG A 270 -7.91 6.91 -1.46
CA ARG A 270 -6.63 7.60 -1.20
C ARG A 270 -6.71 8.36 0.11
N ILE A 271 -5.60 8.39 0.85
CA ILE A 271 -5.36 9.34 1.94
C ILE A 271 -4.28 10.33 1.47
N HIS A 272 -4.09 11.41 2.19
CA HIS A 272 -3.22 12.52 1.81
C HIS A 272 -3.65 13.25 0.52
N GLY A 273 -3.11 14.43 0.31
CA GLY A 273 -3.39 15.26 -0.85
C GLY A 273 -4.84 15.73 -0.98
N PRO A 274 -5.16 16.40 -2.08
CA PRO A 274 -6.55 16.78 -2.41
C PRO A 274 -7.46 15.57 -2.59
N GLU A 275 -6.93 14.46 -3.10
CA GLU A 275 -7.66 13.21 -3.29
C GLU A 275 -8.13 12.64 -1.95
N GLY A 276 -7.25 12.60 -0.94
CA GLY A 276 -7.59 12.13 0.39
C GLY A 276 -8.64 13.00 1.09
N LEU A 277 -8.60 14.32 0.89
CA LEU A 277 -9.64 15.22 1.38
C LEU A 277 -11.00 14.94 0.71
N ARG A 278 -11.00 14.74 -0.61
CA ARG A 278 -12.22 14.44 -1.38
C ARG A 278 -12.86 13.11 -0.97
N GLU A 279 -12.09 12.14 -0.51
CA GLU A 279 -12.61 10.85 -0.02
C GLU A 279 -13.64 11.01 1.10
N PHE A 280 -13.53 12.06 1.92
CA PHE A 280 -14.46 12.36 3.02
C PHE A 280 -15.53 13.38 2.63
N THR A 281 -15.78 13.57 1.34
CA THR A 281 -16.82 14.44 0.78
C THR A 281 -17.65 13.68 -0.26
N TYR A 282 -18.79 14.23 -0.63
CA TYR A 282 -19.58 13.75 -1.75
C TYR A 282 -19.83 14.87 -2.76
N THR A 283 -19.77 14.51 -4.03
CA THR A 283 -20.03 15.46 -5.12
C THR A 283 -21.53 15.69 -5.29
N ARG A 284 -21.93 16.97 -5.32
CA ARG A 284 -23.30 17.37 -5.62
C ARG A 284 -23.34 18.15 -6.93
N ALA A 285 -24.12 17.68 -7.89
CA ALA A 285 -24.42 18.43 -9.09
C ALA A 285 -25.61 19.38 -8.85
N VAL A 286 -25.42 20.65 -9.16
CA VAL A 286 -26.49 21.66 -9.11
C VAL A 286 -26.59 22.33 -10.47
N VAL A 287 -27.75 22.24 -11.09
CA VAL A 287 -28.03 22.91 -12.37
C VAL A 287 -29.11 23.96 -12.14
N ALA A 288 -28.78 25.22 -12.45
CA ALA A 288 -29.71 26.33 -12.38
C ALA A 288 -29.99 26.88 -13.80
N LYS A 289 -31.26 26.98 -14.17
CA LYS A 289 -31.65 27.59 -15.41
C LYS A 289 -31.49 29.11 -15.33
N ARG A 290 -30.57 29.67 -16.11
CA ARG A 290 -30.26 31.12 -16.09
C ARG A 290 -31.21 31.96 -17.01
N PHE A 291 -31.75 31.36 -18.07
CA PHE A 291 -32.66 32.01 -19.01
C PHE A 291 -33.64 31.01 -19.59
N SER A 292 -34.84 31.48 -19.96
CA SER A 292 -35.83 30.65 -20.63
C SER A 292 -35.63 30.72 -22.13
N ILE A 293 -35.48 29.55 -22.77
CA ILE A 293 -35.58 29.41 -24.21
C ILE A 293 -37.05 29.12 -24.59
N PRO A 294 -37.52 29.63 -25.71
CA PRO A 294 -38.94 29.43 -26.12
C PRO A 294 -39.29 27.96 -26.45
N LEU A 295 -38.30 27.08 -26.49
CA LEU A 295 -38.45 25.65 -26.70
C LEU A 295 -38.51 24.91 -25.34
N VAL A 296 -39.66 24.37 -25.01
CA VAL A 296 -39.85 23.54 -23.83
C VAL A 296 -39.66 22.08 -24.22
N PHE A 297 -38.55 21.48 -23.74
CA PHE A 297 -38.25 20.07 -24.00
C PHE A 297 -38.88 19.13 -22.96
N THR A 298 -39.16 19.63 -21.79
CA THR A 298 -39.73 18.89 -20.65
C THR A 298 -41.24 19.10 -20.57
N THR A 299 -41.97 18.67 -21.57
CA THR A 299 -43.43 18.76 -21.65
C THR A 299 -44.00 17.50 -22.30
N PHE A 300 -45.21 17.10 -21.89
CA PHE A 300 -45.96 16.05 -22.58
C PHE A 300 -46.71 16.59 -23.83
N ASP A 301 -46.95 17.90 -23.89
CA ASP A 301 -47.57 18.58 -25.07
C ASP A 301 -46.47 18.96 -26.10
N ARG A 302 -45.95 17.97 -26.78
CA ARG A 302 -44.87 18.15 -27.79
C ARG A 302 -45.45 18.31 -29.18
N LYS A 303 -45.18 19.45 -29.82
CA LYS A 303 -45.51 19.64 -31.22
C LYS A 303 -44.56 18.84 -32.12
N PRO A 304 -45.05 18.22 -33.21
CA PRO A 304 -44.22 17.44 -34.15
C PRO A 304 -43.02 18.22 -34.76
N SER A 305 -43.19 19.57 -34.86
CA SER A 305 -42.10 20.45 -35.30
C SER A 305 -40.92 20.49 -34.34
N VAL A 306 -41.17 20.42 -33.04
CA VAL A 306 -40.12 20.41 -32.00
C VAL A 306 -39.36 19.11 -32.05
N GLU A 307 -40.03 17.97 -32.22
CA GLU A 307 -39.38 16.67 -32.36
C GLU A 307 -38.48 16.61 -33.60
N ARG A 308 -38.92 17.11 -34.71
CA ARG A 308 -38.11 17.19 -35.94
C ARG A 308 -36.89 18.08 -35.77
N PHE A 309 -37.01 19.19 -35.06
CA PHE A 309 -35.90 20.08 -34.73
C PHE A 309 -34.89 19.38 -33.84
N ILE A 310 -35.32 18.72 -32.76
CA ILE A 310 -34.46 17.97 -31.86
C ILE A 310 -33.70 16.87 -32.63
N LYS A 311 -34.37 16.08 -33.43
CA LYS A 311 -33.71 15.02 -34.23
C LYS A 311 -32.65 15.59 -35.17
N ARG A 312 -32.93 16.71 -35.83
CA ARG A 312 -31.94 17.38 -36.70
C ARG A 312 -30.75 17.91 -35.93
N PHE A 313 -30.99 18.50 -34.76
CA PHE A 313 -29.94 19.05 -33.91
C PHE A 313 -29.01 17.94 -33.34
N ILE A 314 -29.59 16.84 -32.87
CA ILE A 314 -28.82 15.67 -32.42
C ILE A 314 -27.99 15.09 -33.57
N ASN A 315 -28.57 14.96 -34.76
CA ASN A 315 -27.82 14.46 -35.92
C ASN A 315 -26.71 15.41 -36.39
N LEU A 316 -26.83 16.70 -36.11
CA LEU A 316 -25.76 17.68 -36.41
C LEU A 316 -24.61 17.61 -35.42
N LEU A 317 -24.91 17.35 -34.14
CA LEU A 317 -23.89 17.24 -33.08
C LEU A 317 -23.10 15.91 -33.10
N ASN A 318 -23.65 14.88 -33.74
CA ASN A 318 -23.03 13.55 -33.85
C ASN A 318 -22.36 13.32 -35.22
N ARG A 319 -22.17 14.36 -36.01
CA ARG A 319 -21.32 14.37 -37.21
C ARG A 319 -19.97 15.02 -36.90
#